data_d9ebce57c9189dc85686ec72a81e5b09
#
_entry.id   d9ebce57c9189dc85686ec72a81e5b09
#
_cell.length_a   1.000
_cell.length_b   1.000
_cell.length_c   1.000
_cell.angle_alpha   90.00
_cell.angle_beta   90.00
_cell.angle_gamma   90.00
#
_symmetry.space_group_name_H-M   'P 1'
#
loop_
_entity.id
_entity.type
_entity.pdbx_description
1 polymer ?
#
loop_
_entity_poly.entity_id
_entity_poly.type
_entity_poly.pdbx_seq_one_letter_code
_entity_poly.pdbx_strand_id
1 'polypeptide(L)'
;MLFACSAAMLIGLVVLYGARYHRAPSNASDSNPVLDNLGLLEPNKLLAKVGNVELRSEDLRAALQADFHGDLSHAGLSQEDLASKVGGALDTMIDDELLAQAGRLQGLKTKLQGSAGRNDLAAQLLVQHLEKLPPVDEAALRNFYKNHGEKFVIAERVEVRELFLPLQGRPDKRSKDKSYVLGQELADRIRKGEELGSLAAQFSPESERVRARVHEFRSGPTELQDERKVLKLKPGEVVGPFRIEGGYSVFHGVRQIRSGRISFYEARDKIKTYLESKKVHEARKQLVADLQQLTPIQRFALGPTGGTAH
;
A
#
# COMPACT_ATOMS: atom_id res chain seq x y z
N MET A 1 18.51 -25.37 -21.03
CA MET A 1 17.22 -25.53 -20.30
C MET A 1 16.94 -24.47 -19.23
N LEU A 2 17.73 -23.39 -19.08
CA LEU A 2 17.56 -22.31 -18.09
C LEU A 2 16.82 -21.07 -18.57
N PHE A 3 16.48 -20.98 -19.87
CA PHE A 3 15.78 -19.82 -20.45
C PHE A 3 14.25 -19.89 -20.38
N ALA A 4 13.67 -21.07 -20.16
CA ALA A 4 12.22 -21.24 -20.16
C ALA A 4 11.53 -20.79 -18.86
N CYS A 5 12.25 -20.72 -17.74
CA CYS A 5 11.66 -20.33 -16.43
C CYS A 5 11.43 -18.82 -16.29
N SER A 6 12.22 -17.99 -16.99
CA SER A 6 12.10 -16.51 -16.91
C SER A 6 10.90 -15.99 -17.71
N ALA A 7 10.61 -16.57 -18.86
CA ALA A 7 9.48 -16.18 -19.70
C ALA A 7 8.13 -16.54 -19.05
N ALA A 8 8.03 -17.71 -18.41
CA ALA A 8 6.80 -18.14 -17.73
C ALA A 8 6.44 -17.24 -16.54
N MET A 9 7.44 -16.69 -15.84
CA MET A 9 7.22 -15.80 -14.69
C MET A 9 6.85 -14.37 -15.13
N LEU A 10 7.45 -13.88 -16.24
CA LEU A 10 7.07 -12.61 -16.87
C LEU A 10 5.65 -12.68 -17.47
N ILE A 11 5.31 -13.80 -18.12
CA ILE A 11 3.95 -14.06 -18.58
C ILE A 11 2.97 -14.11 -17.39
N GLY A 12 3.36 -14.72 -16.27
CA GLY A 12 2.56 -14.72 -15.03
C GLY A 12 2.34 -13.32 -14.46
N LEU A 13 3.35 -12.44 -14.51
CA LEU A 13 3.24 -11.06 -14.01
C LEU A 13 2.39 -10.19 -14.95
N VAL A 14 2.52 -10.36 -16.26
CA VAL A 14 1.71 -9.66 -17.28
C VAL A 14 0.29 -10.24 -17.28
N VAL A 15 0.11 -11.54 -17.07
CA VAL A 15 -1.21 -12.18 -16.90
C VAL A 15 -1.86 -11.74 -15.58
N LEU A 16 -1.11 -11.55 -14.50
CA LEU A 16 -1.63 -10.93 -13.26
C LEU A 16 -2.00 -9.46 -13.45
N TYR A 17 -1.25 -8.72 -14.27
CA TYR A 17 -1.60 -7.36 -14.67
C TYR A 17 -2.83 -7.34 -15.58
N GLY A 18 -2.92 -8.28 -16.53
CA GLY A 18 -4.09 -8.50 -17.39
C GLY A 18 -5.27 -9.18 -16.68
N ALA A 19 -5.03 -10.08 -15.73
CA ALA A 19 -6.06 -10.82 -14.99
C ALA A 19 -6.86 -9.93 -14.02
N ARG A 20 -6.35 -8.76 -13.64
CA ARG A 20 -7.17 -7.73 -12.96
C ARG A 20 -8.36 -7.30 -13.83
N TYR A 21 -8.29 -7.45 -15.15
CA TYR A 21 -9.29 -7.03 -16.13
C TYR A 21 -10.03 -8.20 -16.82
N HIS A 22 -9.70 -9.47 -16.51
CA HIS A 22 -10.26 -10.64 -17.19
C HIS A 22 -11.58 -11.17 -16.59
N ARG A 23 -12.22 -10.47 -15.67
CA ARG A 23 -13.57 -10.84 -15.28
C ARG A 23 -14.54 -10.35 -16.36
N ALA A 24 -15.26 -11.30 -16.97
CA ALA A 24 -16.31 -11.00 -17.94
C ALA A 24 -17.28 -9.95 -17.34
N PRO A 25 -17.76 -8.96 -18.12
CA PRO A 25 -18.73 -8.02 -17.64
C PRO A 25 -19.99 -8.79 -17.24
N SER A 26 -20.35 -8.71 -15.97
CA SER A 26 -21.73 -8.93 -15.53
C SER A 26 -22.58 -7.93 -16.32
N ASN A 27 -23.71 -8.34 -16.80
CA ASN A 27 -24.64 -7.62 -17.67
C ASN A 27 -24.60 -6.09 -17.47
N ALA A 28 -24.43 -5.36 -18.58
CA ALA A 28 -24.20 -3.92 -18.67
C ALA A 28 -25.40 -3.03 -18.20
N SER A 29 -26.25 -3.52 -17.30
CA SER A 29 -27.40 -2.79 -16.77
C SER A 29 -27.26 -2.35 -15.31
N ASP A 30 -26.15 -2.67 -14.62
CA ASP A 30 -26.00 -2.24 -13.23
C ASP A 30 -25.47 -0.80 -13.20
N SER A 31 -26.41 0.17 -13.10
CA SER A 31 -26.13 1.54 -12.73
C SER A 31 -25.38 1.55 -11.39
N ASN A 32 -24.16 2.09 -11.37
CA ASN A 32 -23.47 2.31 -10.11
C ASN A 32 -23.88 3.70 -9.60
N PRO A 33 -24.73 3.76 -8.54
CA PRO A 33 -25.32 5.02 -8.10
C PRO A 33 -24.27 6.06 -7.68
N VAL A 34 -23.06 5.64 -7.31
CA VAL A 34 -21.98 6.54 -6.92
C VAL A 34 -21.42 7.29 -8.13
N LEU A 35 -21.18 6.58 -9.25
CA LEU A 35 -20.69 7.21 -10.50
C LEU A 35 -21.77 8.06 -11.15
N ASP A 36 -23.04 7.65 -11.04
CA ASP A 36 -24.18 8.39 -11.61
C ASP A 36 -24.49 9.66 -10.81
N ASN A 37 -24.46 9.61 -9.48
CA ASN A 37 -24.69 10.76 -8.61
C ASN A 37 -23.61 11.85 -8.69
N LEU A 38 -22.39 11.51 -9.11
CA LEU A 38 -21.31 12.48 -9.27
C LEU A 38 -21.37 13.24 -10.59
N GLY A 39 -22.26 12.88 -11.52
CA GLY A 39 -22.35 13.50 -12.85
C GLY A 39 -21.06 13.41 -13.68
N LEU A 40 -20.11 12.54 -13.25
CA LEU A 40 -18.81 12.42 -13.90
C LEU A 40 -18.87 11.63 -15.20
N LEU A 41 -19.83 10.69 -15.32
CA LEU A 41 -19.97 9.80 -16.45
C LEU A 41 -21.42 9.76 -16.94
N GLU A 42 -21.79 10.70 -17.83
CA GLU A 42 -23.05 10.61 -18.57
C GLU A 42 -23.06 9.36 -19.47
N PRO A 43 -24.22 8.70 -19.66
CA PRO A 43 -24.32 7.55 -20.57
C PRO A 43 -23.86 7.89 -21.98
N ASN A 44 -23.10 6.98 -22.60
CA ASN A 44 -22.61 7.05 -23.97
C ASN A 44 -21.78 8.31 -24.30
N LYS A 45 -21.23 8.97 -23.28
CA LYS A 45 -20.40 10.18 -23.46
C LYS A 45 -19.05 9.81 -24.08
N LEU A 46 -18.61 10.58 -25.07
CA LEU A 46 -17.27 10.49 -25.63
C LEU A 46 -16.27 11.09 -24.63
N LEU A 47 -15.30 10.31 -24.19
CA LEU A 47 -14.30 10.69 -23.21
C LEU A 47 -12.93 10.98 -23.83
N ALA A 48 -12.56 10.18 -24.82
CA ALA A 48 -11.33 10.41 -25.58
C ALA A 48 -11.44 9.85 -26.99
N LYS A 49 -10.58 10.35 -27.89
CA LYS A 49 -10.36 9.79 -29.21
C LYS A 49 -8.87 9.52 -29.37
N VAL A 50 -8.51 8.28 -29.65
CA VAL A 50 -7.13 7.82 -29.85
C VAL A 50 -6.99 7.39 -31.31
N GLY A 51 -6.34 8.22 -32.11
CA GLY A 51 -6.40 8.06 -33.57
C GLY A 51 -7.84 8.10 -34.07
N ASN A 52 -8.30 6.99 -34.65
CA ASN A 52 -9.67 6.85 -35.14
C ASN A 52 -10.63 6.12 -34.16
N VAL A 53 -10.15 5.70 -33.01
CA VAL A 53 -10.95 4.94 -32.03
C VAL A 53 -11.52 5.89 -30.96
N GLU A 54 -12.82 5.80 -30.74
CA GLU A 54 -13.52 6.52 -29.70
C GLU A 54 -13.60 5.69 -28.41
N LEU A 55 -13.27 6.31 -27.29
CA LEU A 55 -13.39 5.74 -25.96
C LEU A 55 -14.56 6.43 -25.23
N ARG A 56 -15.52 5.64 -24.79
CA ARG A 56 -16.78 6.13 -24.24
C ARG A 56 -16.93 5.80 -22.75
N SER A 57 -17.90 6.43 -22.11
CA SER A 57 -18.17 6.30 -20.69
C SER A 57 -18.50 4.87 -20.25
N GLU A 58 -19.11 4.05 -21.11
CA GLU A 58 -19.41 2.65 -20.82
C GLU A 58 -18.14 1.81 -20.65
N ASP A 59 -17.13 2.04 -21.50
CA ASP A 59 -15.82 1.36 -21.39
C ASP A 59 -15.14 1.69 -20.07
N LEU A 60 -15.22 2.95 -19.67
CA LEU A 60 -14.61 3.42 -18.41
C LEU A 60 -15.37 2.89 -17.18
N ARG A 61 -16.71 2.83 -17.24
CA ARG A 61 -17.52 2.21 -16.19
C ARG A 61 -17.13 0.75 -15.98
N ALA A 62 -17.01 -0.01 -17.05
CA ALA A 62 -16.60 -1.40 -17.00
C ALA A 62 -15.20 -1.58 -16.36
N ALA A 63 -14.26 -0.70 -16.68
CA ALA A 63 -12.91 -0.71 -16.11
C ALA A 63 -12.96 -0.41 -14.60
N LEU A 64 -13.68 0.63 -14.19
CA LEU A 64 -13.80 1.02 -12.78
C LEU A 64 -14.53 -0.05 -11.95
N GLN A 65 -15.57 -0.68 -12.48
CA GLN A 65 -16.27 -1.78 -11.79
C GLN A 65 -15.34 -2.98 -11.56
N ALA A 66 -14.47 -3.30 -12.53
CA ALA A 66 -13.48 -4.37 -12.38
C ALA A 66 -12.47 -4.06 -11.26
N ASP A 67 -11.97 -2.82 -11.18
CA ASP A 67 -10.99 -2.40 -10.17
C ASP A 67 -11.56 -2.39 -8.74
N PHE A 68 -12.81 -2.01 -8.58
CA PHE A 68 -13.46 -1.92 -7.27
C PHE A 68 -14.29 -3.16 -6.88
N HIS A 69 -14.12 -4.28 -7.62
CA HIS A 69 -14.87 -5.52 -7.35
C HIS A 69 -16.40 -5.31 -7.28
N GLY A 70 -16.91 -4.32 -8.01
CA GLY A 70 -18.33 -4.00 -8.12
C GLY A 70 -18.89 -3.03 -7.09
N ASP A 71 -18.15 -2.66 -6.05
CA ASP A 71 -18.68 -1.80 -4.98
C ASP A 71 -17.83 -0.57 -4.70
N LEU A 72 -18.17 0.55 -5.36
CA LEU A 72 -17.59 1.86 -5.10
C LEU A 72 -18.17 2.56 -3.87
N SER A 73 -19.35 2.13 -3.40
CA SER A 73 -20.07 2.79 -2.31
C SER A 73 -19.41 2.58 -0.94
N HIS A 74 -18.68 1.49 -0.76
CA HIS A 74 -17.96 1.17 0.47
C HIS A 74 -16.50 1.65 0.52
N ALA A 75 -16.03 2.30 -0.54
CA ALA A 75 -14.61 2.72 -0.61
C ALA A 75 -14.27 3.91 0.29
N GLY A 76 -15.25 4.59 0.90
CA GLY A 76 -15.01 5.73 1.80
C GLY A 76 -14.23 6.88 1.13
N LEU A 77 -14.22 6.96 -0.21
CA LEU A 77 -13.45 7.92 -0.97
C LEU A 77 -14.12 9.29 -0.97
N SER A 78 -13.30 10.35 -0.89
CA SER A 78 -13.78 11.71 -1.16
C SER A 78 -14.14 11.88 -2.64
N GLN A 79 -14.91 12.92 -2.95
CA GLN A 79 -15.27 13.24 -4.33
C GLN A 79 -14.04 13.54 -5.20
N GLU A 80 -13.02 14.17 -4.61
CA GLU A 80 -11.75 14.49 -5.25
C GLU A 80 -10.92 13.22 -5.55
N ASP A 81 -10.84 12.31 -4.57
CA ASP A 81 -10.16 11.01 -4.75
C ASP A 81 -10.83 10.18 -5.86
N LEU A 82 -12.15 10.20 -5.92
CA LEU A 82 -12.90 9.47 -6.93
C LEU A 82 -12.70 10.09 -8.33
N ALA A 83 -12.73 11.43 -8.45
CA ALA A 83 -12.44 12.12 -9.70
C ALA A 83 -11.01 11.82 -10.19
N SER A 84 -10.04 11.81 -9.27
CA SER A 84 -8.66 11.41 -9.58
C SER A 84 -8.56 9.98 -10.08
N LYS A 85 -9.26 9.04 -9.47
CA LYS A 85 -9.31 7.63 -9.91
C LYS A 85 -9.97 7.45 -11.28
N VAL A 86 -11.05 8.17 -11.53
CA VAL A 86 -11.74 8.19 -12.84
C VAL A 86 -10.79 8.72 -13.92
N GLY A 87 -10.08 9.82 -13.63
CA GLY A 87 -9.06 10.37 -14.52
C GLY A 87 -7.94 9.37 -14.82
N GLY A 88 -7.37 8.75 -13.78
CA GLY A 88 -6.31 7.74 -13.93
C GLY A 88 -6.75 6.49 -14.68
N ALA A 89 -8.02 6.07 -14.51
CA ALA A 89 -8.58 4.95 -15.26
C ALA A 89 -8.76 5.30 -16.76
N LEU A 90 -9.18 6.53 -17.07
CA LEU A 90 -9.24 7.02 -18.45
C LEU A 90 -7.85 7.07 -19.10
N ASP A 91 -6.85 7.56 -18.38
CA ASP A 91 -5.47 7.58 -18.85
C ASP A 91 -4.95 6.18 -19.17
N THR A 92 -5.21 5.22 -18.27
CA THR A 92 -4.86 3.81 -18.49
C THR A 92 -5.56 3.25 -19.74
N MET A 93 -6.82 3.58 -19.94
CA MET A 93 -7.61 3.13 -21.07
C MET A 93 -7.11 3.72 -22.40
N ILE A 94 -6.66 4.98 -22.40
CA ILE A 94 -6.01 5.62 -23.56
C ILE A 94 -4.69 4.92 -23.87
N ASP A 95 -3.87 4.64 -22.88
CA ASP A 95 -2.60 3.95 -23.03
C ASP A 95 -2.79 2.53 -23.59
N ASP A 96 -3.78 1.79 -23.08
CA ASP A 96 -4.10 0.45 -23.56
C ASP A 96 -4.59 0.46 -25.00
N GLU A 97 -5.33 1.48 -25.42
CA GLU A 97 -5.75 1.62 -26.82
C GLU A 97 -4.57 1.93 -27.74
N LEU A 98 -3.63 2.80 -27.32
CA LEU A 98 -2.40 3.05 -28.07
C LEU A 98 -1.60 1.76 -28.30
N LEU A 99 -1.39 1.00 -27.23
CA LEU A 99 -0.68 -0.28 -27.30
C LEU A 99 -1.42 -1.29 -28.17
N ALA A 100 -2.75 -1.37 -28.07
CA ALA A 100 -3.56 -2.27 -28.89
C ALA A 100 -3.51 -1.91 -30.38
N GLN A 101 -3.55 -0.63 -30.74
CA GLN A 101 -3.39 -0.18 -32.14
C GLN A 101 -2.02 -0.56 -32.69
N ALA A 102 -0.96 -0.31 -31.91
CA ALA A 102 0.39 -0.70 -32.29
C ALA A 102 0.52 -2.23 -32.44
N GLY A 103 -0.11 -3.00 -31.53
CA GLY A 103 -0.17 -4.45 -31.63
C GLY A 103 -0.87 -4.93 -32.93
N ARG A 104 -2.01 -4.33 -33.28
CA ARG A 104 -2.70 -4.64 -34.54
C ARG A 104 -1.82 -4.36 -35.78
N LEU A 105 -1.11 -3.22 -35.75
CA LEU A 105 -0.18 -2.86 -36.84
C LEU A 105 0.99 -3.85 -36.97
N GLN A 106 1.40 -4.48 -35.87
CA GLN A 106 2.41 -5.55 -35.84
C GLN A 106 1.82 -6.94 -36.16
N GLY A 107 0.53 -7.04 -36.47
CA GLY A 107 -0.13 -8.28 -36.84
C GLY A 107 -0.60 -9.14 -35.65
N LEU A 108 -0.58 -8.60 -34.42
CA LEU A 108 -1.14 -9.29 -33.25
C LEU A 108 -2.66 -9.46 -33.40
N LYS A 109 -3.17 -10.57 -32.89
CA LYS A 109 -4.60 -10.95 -33.03
C LYS A 109 -5.14 -11.37 -31.68
N THR A 110 -6.41 -11.11 -31.45
CA THR A 110 -7.18 -11.56 -30.31
C THR A 110 -8.54 -12.10 -30.73
N LYS A 111 -9.10 -13.02 -29.97
CA LYS A 111 -10.48 -13.49 -30.12
C LYS A 111 -11.45 -12.72 -29.23
N LEU A 112 -10.93 -11.89 -28.33
CA LEU A 112 -11.70 -11.10 -27.39
C LEU A 112 -12.22 -9.83 -28.06
N GLN A 113 -13.36 -9.32 -27.60
CA GLN A 113 -14.02 -8.12 -28.11
C GLN A 113 -13.94 -6.97 -27.07
N GLY A 114 -14.19 -5.75 -27.52
CA GLY A 114 -14.28 -4.57 -26.67
C GLY A 114 -13.01 -4.32 -25.83
N SER A 115 -13.19 -3.92 -24.59
CA SER A 115 -12.10 -3.63 -23.66
C SER A 115 -11.19 -4.82 -23.40
N ALA A 116 -11.74 -6.04 -23.30
CA ALA A 116 -10.97 -7.26 -23.13
C ALA A 116 -10.00 -7.51 -24.30
N GLY A 117 -10.47 -7.32 -25.54
CA GLY A 117 -9.63 -7.45 -26.74
C GLY A 117 -8.54 -6.40 -26.82
N ARG A 118 -8.84 -5.17 -26.44
CA ARG A 118 -7.86 -4.09 -26.31
C ARG A 118 -6.76 -4.45 -25.33
N ASN A 119 -7.14 -4.85 -24.12
CA ASN A 119 -6.20 -5.19 -23.05
C ASN A 119 -5.31 -6.40 -23.41
N ASP A 120 -5.88 -7.40 -24.08
CA ASP A 120 -5.14 -8.57 -24.55
C ASP A 120 -4.07 -8.19 -25.58
N LEU A 121 -4.41 -7.36 -26.58
CA LEU A 121 -3.45 -6.87 -27.58
C LEU A 121 -2.35 -6.00 -26.95
N ALA A 122 -2.72 -5.13 -26.01
CA ALA A 122 -1.77 -4.31 -25.25
C ALA A 122 -0.79 -5.17 -24.47
N ALA A 123 -1.29 -6.20 -23.79
CA ALA A 123 -0.48 -7.15 -23.04
C ALA A 123 0.47 -7.95 -23.96
N GLN A 124 -0.01 -8.47 -25.09
CA GLN A 124 0.81 -9.19 -26.07
C GLN A 124 1.95 -8.32 -26.60
N LEU A 125 1.67 -7.06 -26.95
CA LEU A 125 2.69 -6.11 -27.42
C LEU A 125 3.74 -5.85 -26.35
N LEU A 126 3.31 -5.63 -25.10
CA LEU A 126 4.21 -5.40 -23.99
C LEU A 126 5.11 -6.62 -23.71
N VAL A 127 4.57 -7.84 -23.78
CA VAL A 127 5.36 -9.07 -23.65
C VAL A 127 6.44 -9.14 -24.74
N GLN A 128 6.08 -8.94 -26.01
CA GLN A 128 7.05 -8.93 -27.11
C GLN A 128 8.13 -7.85 -26.93
N HIS A 129 7.78 -6.71 -26.38
CA HIS A 129 8.74 -5.65 -26.09
C HIS A 129 9.68 -6.04 -24.95
N LEU A 130 9.15 -6.64 -23.87
CA LEU A 130 9.92 -7.09 -22.71
C LEU A 130 10.92 -8.20 -23.05
N GLU A 131 10.58 -9.09 -23.99
CA GLU A 131 11.47 -10.15 -24.46
C GLU A 131 12.74 -9.62 -25.15
N LYS A 132 12.68 -8.41 -25.73
CA LYS A 132 13.82 -7.73 -26.36
C LYS A 132 14.74 -7.03 -25.36
N LEU A 133 14.26 -6.82 -24.12
CA LEU A 133 15.02 -6.14 -23.08
C LEU A 133 15.86 -7.12 -22.25
N PRO A 134 17.04 -6.72 -21.75
CA PRO A 134 17.87 -7.57 -20.91
C PRO A 134 17.08 -8.16 -19.72
N PRO A 135 17.28 -9.43 -19.37
CA PRO A 135 16.62 -10.03 -18.22
C PRO A 135 17.13 -9.40 -16.90
N VAL A 136 16.33 -9.48 -15.86
CA VAL A 136 16.78 -9.19 -14.50
C VAL A 136 17.63 -10.37 -14.01
N ASP A 137 18.93 -10.22 -14.08
CA ASP A 137 19.90 -11.24 -13.72
C ASP A 137 20.37 -11.12 -12.27
N GLU A 138 21.16 -12.07 -11.82
CA GLU A 138 21.71 -12.11 -10.46
C GLU A 138 22.63 -10.89 -10.18
N ALA A 139 23.32 -10.38 -11.20
CA ALA A 139 24.16 -9.19 -11.06
C ALA A 139 23.33 -7.95 -10.75
N ALA A 140 22.20 -7.78 -11.43
CA ALA A 140 21.24 -6.71 -11.17
C ALA A 140 20.68 -6.78 -9.73
N LEU A 141 20.35 -7.99 -9.24
CA LEU A 141 19.89 -8.18 -7.87
C LEU A 141 20.94 -7.77 -6.83
N ARG A 142 22.19 -8.22 -7.01
CA ARG A 142 23.30 -7.87 -6.11
C ARG A 142 23.62 -6.39 -6.13
N ASN A 143 23.60 -5.77 -7.30
CA ASN A 143 23.80 -4.34 -7.45
C ASN A 143 22.70 -3.55 -6.73
N PHE A 144 21.45 -3.96 -6.86
CA PHE A 144 20.35 -3.33 -6.15
C PHE A 144 20.51 -3.45 -4.64
N TYR A 145 20.82 -4.63 -4.13
CA TYR A 145 21.04 -4.86 -2.71
C TYR A 145 22.21 -4.04 -2.16
N LYS A 146 23.30 -3.93 -2.92
CA LYS A 146 24.48 -3.15 -2.54
C LYS A 146 24.17 -1.65 -2.49
N ASN A 147 23.49 -1.13 -3.52
CA ASN A 147 23.26 0.31 -3.70
C ASN A 147 22.08 0.84 -2.85
N HIS A 148 21.24 -0.04 -2.33
CA HIS A 148 20.06 0.31 -1.52
C HIS A 148 20.10 -0.34 -0.14
N GLY A 149 21.29 -0.31 0.49
CA GLY A 149 21.51 -0.96 1.80
C GLY A 149 20.55 -0.51 2.89
N GLU A 150 20.10 0.73 2.83
CA GLU A 150 19.12 1.32 3.75
C GLU A 150 17.75 0.61 3.73
N LYS A 151 17.37 -0.01 2.61
CA LYS A 151 16.11 -0.74 2.46
C LYS A 151 16.13 -2.12 3.13
N PHE A 152 17.31 -2.59 3.51
CA PHE A 152 17.53 -3.92 4.08
C PHE A 152 17.95 -3.86 5.55
N VAL A 153 17.73 -2.74 6.20
CA VAL A 153 17.97 -2.58 7.63
C VAL A 153 16.75 -3.04 8.42
N ILE A 154 16.99 -3.89 9.41
CA ILE A 154 16.02 -4.20 10.45
C ILE A 154 16.21 -3.15 11.54
N ALA A 155 15.22 -2.29 11.74
CA ALA A 155 15.25 -1.36 12.85
C ALA A 155 15.17 -2.11 14.17
N GLU A 156 15.95 -1.69 15.17
CA GLU A 156 15.79 -2.19 16.52
C GLU A 156 14.38 -1.89 17.02
N ARG A 157 13.75 -2.90 17.61
CA ARG A 157 12.42 -2.77 18.19
C ARG A 157 12.28 -3.66 19.41
N VAL A 158 11.45 -3.23 20.33
CA VAL A 158 11.11 -3.98 21.54
C VAL A 158 9.59 -4.04 21.66
N GLU A 159 9.10 -5.23 21.94
CA GLU A 159 7.72 -5.47 22.34
C GLU A 159 7.66 -5.47 23.85
N VAL A 160 6.79 -4.65 24.41
CA VAL A 160 6.64 -4.47 25.86
C VAL A 160 5.18 -4.57 26.27
N ARG A 161 4.98 -4.95 27.53
CA ARG A 161 3.72 -4.72 28.24
C ARG A 161 3.84 -3.46 29.06
N GLU A 162 2.92 -2.54 28.91
CA GLU A 162 2.82 -1.31 29.67
C GLU A 162 1.80 -1.46 30.80
N LEU A 163 2.17 -0.99 32.00
CA LEU A 163 1.26 -0.75 33.08
C LEU A 163 1.11 0.76 33.26
N PHE A 164 -0.02 1.32 32.87
CA PHE A 164 -0.31 2.74 33.00
C PHE A 164 -1.03 3.05 34.28
N LEU A 165 -0.54 4.05 35.03
CA LEU A 165 -1.09 4.55 36.28
C LEU A 165 -1.48 6.02 36.13
N PRO A 166 -2.77 6.36 36.06
CA PRO A 166 -3.22 7.74 35.96
C PRO A 166 -2.91 8.52 37.22
N LEU A 167 -2.76 9.84 37.08
CA LEU A 167 -2.54 10.73 38.23
C LEU A 167 -3.70 10.66 39.21
N GLN A 168 -3.34 10.52 40.47
CA GLN A 168 -4.29 10.56 41.58
C GLN A 168 -4.24 11.94 42.28
N GLY A 169 -5.19 12.81 41.97
CA GLY A 169 -5.31 14.14 42.57
C GLY A 169 -4.36 15.19 42.01
N ARG A 170 -4.44 16.41 42.52
CA ARG A 170 -3.46 17.48 42.19
C ARG A 170 -2.16 17.19 42.97
N PRO A 171 -1.01 17.14 42.28
CA PRO A 171 0.26 16.95 43.00
C PRO A 171 0.49 18.14 43.93
N ASP A 172 0.55 17.86 45.22
CA ASP A 172 1.06 18.81 46.19
C ASP A 172 2.58 18.88 46.06
N LYS A 173 3.13 20.10 46.06
CA LYS A 173 4.58 20.33 45.86
C LYS A 173 5.46 19.65 46.94
N ARG A 174 4.87 19.13 48.01
CA ARG A 174 5.57 18.53 49.18
C ARG A 174 5.36 17.03 49.32
N SER A 175 4.39 16.41 48.64
CA SER A 175 4.15 14.95 48.72
C SER A 175 4.61 14.28 47.42
N LYS A 176 5.24 13.09 47.54
CA LYS A 176 5.50 12.25 46.39
C LYS A 176 4.17 11.87 45.76
N ASP A 177 4.08 12.01 44.44
CA ASP A 177 2.89 11.60 43.68
C ASP A 177 2.56 10.14 44.01
N LYS A 178 1.35 9.90 44.53
CA LYS A 178 0.89 8.57 44.92
C LYS A 178 0.97 7.56 43.78
N SER A 179 0.70 8.03 42.56
CA SER A 179 0.80 7.19 41.35
C SER A 179 2.24 6.80 41.04
N TYR A 180 3.21 7.66 41.35
CA TYR A 180 4.64 7.34 41.20
C TYR A 180 5.07 6.28 42.22
N VAL A 181 4.67 6.45 43.49
CA VAL A 181 5.02 5.48 44.56
C VAL A 181 4.41 4.11 44.27
N LEU A 182 3.13 4.09 43.86
CA LEU A 182 2.47 2.86 43.47
C LEU A 182 3.18 2.22 42.22
N GLY A 183 3.57 3.05 41.26
CA GLY A 183 4.33 2.57 40.10
C GLY A 183 5.66 1.92 40.44
N GLN A 184 6.38 2.45 41.46
CA GLN A 184 7.60 1.82 41.98
C GLN A 184 7.32 0.47 42.62
N GLU A 185 6.30 0.40 43.49
CA GLU A 185 5.88 -0.85 44.12
C GLU A 185 5.50 -1.91 43.09
N LEU A 186 4.67 -1.57 42.12
CA LEU A 186 4.24 -2.50 41.09
C LEU A 186 5.40 -2.94 40.16
N ALA A 187 6.31 -2.03 39.86
CA ALA A 187 7.54 -2.38 39.12
C ALA A 187 8.37 -3.42 39.90
N ASP A 188 8.51 -3.28 41.21
CA ASP A 188 9.25 -4.23 42.04
C ASP A 188 8.54 -5.60 42.14
N ARG A 189 7.22 -5.62 42.19
CA ARG A 189 6.42 -6.86 42.15
C ARG A 189 6.56 -7.58 40.81
N ILE A 190 6.53 -6.86 39.72
CA ILE A 190 6.77 -7.44 38.37
C ILE A 190 8.20 -7.99 38.26
N ARG A 191 9.21 -7.29 38.79
CA ARG A 191 10.61 -7.80 38.84
C ARG A 191 10.74 -9.09 39.68
N LYS A 192 9.88 -9.28 40.67
CA LYS A 192 9.80 -10.51 41.47
C LYS A 192 9.00 -11.64 40.78
N GLY A 193 8.48 -11.40 39.57
CA GLY A 193 7.79 -12.40 38.75
C GLY A 193 6.27 -12.37 38.84
N GLU A 194 5.67 -11.35 39.51
CA GLU A 194 4.22 -11.21 39.47
C GLU A 194 3.74 -10.81 38.08
N GLU A 195 2.63 -11.38 37.64
CA GLU A 195 2.09 -11.17 36.27
C GLU A 195 1.44 -9.79 36.17
N LEU A 196 1.86 -8.99 35.21
CA LEU A 196 1.46 -7.59 35.02
C LEU A 196 -0.06 -7.44 34.79
N GLY A 197 -0.71 -8.34 34.07
CA GLY A 197 -2.16 -8.29 33.88
C GLY A 197 -2.93 -8.54 35.16
N SER A 198 -2.46 -9.46 36.02
CA SER A 198 -3.04 -9.73 37.33
C SER A 198 -2.92 -8.53 38.25
N LEU A 199 -1.76 -7.86 38.22
CA LEU A 199 -1.56 -6.62 38.98
C LEU A 199 -2.47 -5.50 38.45
N ALA A 200 -2.58 -5.34 37.13
CA ALA A 200 -3.51 -4.37 36.57
C ALA A 200 -4.95 -4.63 37.02
N ALA A 201 -5.40 -5.87 37.01
CA ALA A 201 -6.75 -6.25 37.46
C ALA A 201 -6.95 -6.00 38.98
N GLN A 202 -5.93 -6.27 39.79
CA GLN A 202 -5.99 -6.05 41.26
C GLN A 202 -6.14 -4.57 41.63
N PHE A 203 -5.47 -3.67 40.89
CA PHE A 203 -5.45 -2.24 41.20
C PHE A 203 -6.41 -1.41 40.34
N SER A 204 -7.20 -2.04 39.48
CA SER A 204 -8.24 -1.39 38.64
C SER A 204 -9.64 -2.02 38.77
N PRO A 205 -10.17 -2.31 39.99
CA PRO A 205 -11.44 -3.04 40.05
C PRO A 205 -12.67 -2.23 39.66
N GLU A 206 -12.66 -0.89 39.69
CA GLU A 206 -13.90 -0.09 39.48
C GLU A 206 -13.69 1.25 38.74
N SER A 207 -12.49 1.62 38.34
CA SER A 207 -12.23 2.98 37.91
C SER A 207 -11.22 3.14 36.77
N GLU A 208 -11.07 2.24 35.84
CA GLU A 208 -10.16 2.39 34.66
C GLU A 208 -8.74 2.96 35.02
N ARG A 209 -8.31 2.88 36.28
CA ARG A 209 -7.15 3.60 36.80
C ARG A 209 -5.82 2.98 36.42
N VAL A 210 -5.73 1.64 36.35
CA VAL A 210 -4.53 0.93 35.93
C VAL A 210 -4.84 0.11 34.71
N ARG A 211 -4.09 0.32 33.61
CA ARG A 211 -4.35 -0.35 32.36
C ARG A 211 -3.10 -1.08 31.90
N ALA A 212 -3.28 -2.35 31.49
CA ALA A 212 -2.25 -3.12 30.81
C ALA A 212 -2.43 -2.99 29.28
N ARG A 213 -1.35 -2.68 28.57
CA ARG A 213 -1.32 -2.57 27.11
C ARG A 213 -0.09 -3.28 26.55
N VAL A 214 -0.17 -3.67 25.27
CA VAL A 214 0.99 -4.16 24.53
C VAL A 214 1.41 -3.07 23.54
N HIS A 215 2.68 -2.75 23.52
CA HIS A 215 3.26 -1.76 22.61
C HIS A 215 4.49 -2.31 21.91
N GLU A 216 4.74 -1.82 20.71
CA GLU A 216 5.99 -2.03 19.99
C GLU A 216 6.69 -0.67 19.85
N PHE A 217 7.86 -0.52 20.47
CA PHE A 217 8.75 0.62 20.28
C PHE A 217 9.79 0.29 19.22
N ARG A 218 10.04 1.24 18.31
CA ARG A 218 11.04 1.12 17.24
C ARG A 218 12.08 2.22 17.39
N SER A 219 13.32 1.88 17.05
CA SER A 219 14.36 2.90 16.96
C SER A 219 14.04 3.90 15.85
N GLY A 220 14.19 5.18 16.16
CA GLY A 220 13.93 6.29 15.25
C GLY A 220 14.26 7.61 15.94
N PRO A 221 13.96 8.75 15.32
CA PRO A 221 14.01 10.04 15.98
C PRO A 221 12.95 10.06 17.06
N THR A 222 13.37 9.86 18.30
CA THR A 222 12.50 9.90 19.49
C THR A 222 12.85 11.14 20.31
N GLU A 223 11.82 11.87 20.76
CA GLU A 223 11.98 13.05 21.61
C GLU A 223 12.11 12.68 23.08
N LEU A 224 11.70 11.47 23.48
CA LEU A 224 11.63 11.06 24.87
C LEU A 224 12.90 10.33 25.31
N GLN A 225 13.58 10.88 26.32
CA GLN A 225 14.74 10.22 26.95
C GLN A 225 14.41 8.81 27.48
N ASP A 226 13.19 8.60 27.91
CA ASP A 226 12.74 7.34 28.50
C ASP A 226 12.44 6.27 27.46
N GLU A 227 12.07 6.62 26.23
CA GLU A 227 11.92 5.67 25.12
C GLU A 227 13.22 4.94 24.82
N ARG A 228 14.37 5.61 24.94
CA ARG A 228 15.69 4.96 24.79
C ARG A 228 15.95 3.90 25.84
N LYS A 229 15.40 4.06 27.06
CA LYS A 229 15.51 3.04 28.12
C LYS A 229 14.59 1.88 27.82
N VAL A 230 13.39 2.16 27.29
CA VAL A 230 12.42 1.13 26.89
C VAL A 230 12.97 0.30 25.72
N LEU A 231 13.56 0.92 24.70
CA LEU A 231 14.17 0.23 23.55
C LEU A 231 15.30 -0.74 23.94
N LYS A 232 15.99 -0.49 25.05
CA LYS A 232 17.06 -1.37 25.55
C LYS A 232 16.58 -2.53 26.40
N LEU A 233 15.26 -2.61 26.69
CA LEU A 233 14.70 -3.66 27.52
C LEU A 233 14.92 -5.03 26.91
N LYS A 234 15.45 -5.93 27.71
CA LYS A 234 15.48 -7.35 27.41
C LYS A 234 14.20 -8.03 27.87
N PRO A 235 13.87 -9.21 27.34
CA PRO A 235 12.76 -10.00 27.86
C PRO A 235 12.89 -10.22 29.37
N GLY A 236 11.82 -9.93 30.11
CA GLY A 236 11.76 -10.02 31.57
C GLY A 236 12.25 -8.79 32.34
N GLU A 237 12.95 -7.84 31.69
CA GLU A 237 13.38 -6.61 32.37
C GLU A 237 12.21 -5.63 32.53
N VAL A 238 12.27 -4.82 33.59
CA VAL A 238 11.25 -3.82 33.94
C VAL A 238 11.90 -2.46 34.14
N VAL A 239 11.36 -1.43 33.49
CA VAL A 239 11.76 -0.03 33.66
C VAL A 239 10.59 0.87 33.98
N GLY A 240 10.87 2.01 34.56
CA GLY A 240 9.87 2.95 35.03
C GLY A 240 9.75 2.93 36.56
N PRO A 241 8.80 3.68 37.11
CA PRO A 241 7.76 4.46 36.43
C PRO A 241 8.31 5.70 35.74
N PHE A 242 7.92 5.91 34.47
CA PHE A 242 8.22 7.12 33.71
C PHE A 242 7.02 8.05 33.68
N ARG A 243 7.26 9.35 33.79
CA ARG A 243 6.22 10.36 33.63
C ARG A 243 5.80 10.45 32.14
N ILE A 244 4.52 10.26 31.91
CA ILE A 244 3.90 10.46 30.59
C ILE A 244 2.67 11.36 30.71
N GLU A 245 2.02 11.69 29.62
CA GLU A 245 0.79 12.45 29.63
C GLU A 245 -0.29 11.72 30.44
N GLY A 246 -0.88 12.42 31.40
CA GLY A 246 -1.96 11.90 32.24
C GLY A 246 -1.53 10.94 33.39
N GLY A 247 -0.24 10.52 33.49
CA GLY A 247 0.14 9.56 34.51
C GLY A 247 1.59 9.12 34.53
N TYR A 248 1.78 7.88 34.92
CA TYR A 248 3.07 7.18 34.92
C TYR A 248 2.92 5.83 34.22
N SER A 249 3.98 5.38 33.54
CA SER A 249 4.03 4.06 32.94
C SER A 249 5.23 3.25 33.40
N VAL A 250 4.98 1.98 33.67
CA VAL A 250 5.97 0.93 33.92
C VAL A 250 5.96 0.00 32.73
N PHE A 251 7.12 -0.31 32.16
CA PHE A 251 7.28 -1.16 31.00
C PHE A 251 8.00 -2.46 31.35
N HIS A 252 7.44 -3.59 30.92
CA HIS A 252 8.01 -4.92 31.03
C HIS A 252 8.35 -5.46 29.64
N GLY A 253 9.61 -5.79 29.40
CA GLY A 253 10.10 -6.32 28.13
C GLY A 253 9.56 -7.71 27.84
N VAL A 254 8.96 -7.91 26.67
CA VAL A 254 8.46 -9.20 26.20
C VAL A 254 9.42 -9.80 25.17
N ARG A 255 9.80 -9.03 24.17
CA ARG A 255 10.70 -9.46 23.11
C ARG A 255 11.52 -8.30 22.56
N GLN A 256 12.81 -8.53 22.36
CA GLN A 256 13.70 -7.56 21.71
C GLN A 256 14.11 -8.10 20.33
N ILE A 257 13.98 -7.28 19.31
CA ILE A 257 14.51 -7.52 17.97
C ILE A 257 15.62 -6.50 17.76
N ARG A 258 16.85 -6.99 17.72
CA ARG A 258 18.03 -6.13 17.54
C ARG A 258 18.08 -5.58 16.12
N SER A 259 18.68 -4.43 15.98
CA SER A 259 19.02 -3.90 14.65
C SER A 259 19.91 -4.89 13.90
N GLY A 260 19.68 -4.99 12.63
CA GLY A 260 20.41 -5.91 11.79
C GLY A 260 20.25 -5.55 10.31
N ARG A 261 20.76 -6.42 9.46
CA ARG A 261 20.56 -6.30 8.02
C ARG A 261 20.00 -7.63 7.51
N ILE A 262 18.92 -7.53 6.75
CA ILE A 262 18.38 -8.67 5.99
C ILE A 262 19.46 -9.11 5.01
N SER A 263 19.84 -10.37 5.02
CA SER A 263 20.86 -10.90 4.11
C SER A 263 20.37 -10.79 2.66
N PHE A 264 21.35 -10.75 1.72
CA PHE A 264 20.99 -10.77 0.30
C PHE A 264 20.15 -12.02 -0.05
N TYR A 265 20.44 -13.14 0.55
CA TYR A 265 19.73 -14.39 0.28
C TYR A 265 18.24 -14.31 0.69
N GLU A 266 17.97 -13.73 1.84
CA GLU A 266 16.59 -13.49 2.32
C GLU A 266 15.84 -12.42 1.52
N ALA A 267 16.56 -11.40 1.05
CA ALA A 267 15.98 -10.29 0.27
C ALA A 267 15.81 -10.63 -1.22
N ARG A 268 16.53 -11.63 -1.73
CA ARG A 268 16.72 -11.91 -3.15
C ARG A 268 15.42 -11.96 -3.95
N ASP A 269 14.45 -12.74 -3.49
CA ASP A 269 13.19 -12.93 -4.22
C ASP A 269 12.33 -11.67 -4.22
N LYS A 270 12.34 -10.91 -3.11
CA LYS A 270 11.67 -9.60 -3.04
C LYS A 270 12.32 -8.59 -3.99
N ILE A 271 13.65 -8.55 -4.06
CA ILE A 271 14.40 -7.71 -4.98
C ILE A 271 14.06 -8.09 -6.43
N LYS A 272 14.05 -9.38 -6.72
CA LYS A 272 13.70 -9.90 -8.06
C LYS A 272 12.31 -9.43 -8.49
N THR A 273 11.30 -9.68 -7.68
CA THR A 273 9.92 -9.25 -7.94
C THR A 273 9.83 -7.74 -8.15
N TYR A 274 10.52 -6.97 -7.29
CA TYR A 274 10.54 -5.50 -7.41
C TYR A 274 11.17 -5.05 -8.73
N LEU A 275 12.34 -5.59 -9.11
CA LEU A 275 13.05 -5.18 -10.33
C LEU A 275 12.32 -5.64 -11.59
N GLU A 276 11.69 -6.81 -11.57
CA GLU A 276 10.84 -7.30 -12.67
C GLU A 276 9.61 -6.41 -12.84
N SER A 277 8.92 -6.06 -11.76
CA SER A 277 7.77 -5.15 -11.80
C SER A 277 8.18 -3.75 -12.28
N LYS A 278 9.32 -3.25 -11.81
CA LYS A 278 9.87 -1.97 -12.27
C LYS A 278 10.19 -2.00 -13.76
N LYS A 279 10.83 -3.07 -14.24
CA LYS A 279 11.13 -3.26 -15.67
C LYS A 279 9.85 -3.21 -16.52
N VAL A 280 8.80 -3.92 -16.10
CA VAL A 280 7.49 -3.91 -16.80
C VAL A 280 6.90 -2.50 -16.84
N HIS A 281 6.92 -1.80 -15.71
CA HIS A 281 6.38 -0.44 -15.62
C HIS A 281 7.14 0.54 -16.52
N GLU A 282 8.46 0.54 -16.46
CA GLU A 282 9.30 1.43 -17.28
C GLU A 282 9.18 1.12 -18.77
N ALA A 283 9.16 -0.17 -19.14
CA ALA A 283 8.97 -0.59 -20.52
C ALA A 283 7.62 -0.12 -21.08
N ARG A 284 6.53 -0.30 -20.32
CA ARG A 284 5.20 0.19 -20.69
C ARG A 284 5.19 1.71 -20.85
N LYS A 285 5.74 2.44 -19.86
CA LYS A 285 5.81 3.89 -19.87
C LYS A 285 6.55 4.42 -21.10
N GLN A 286 7.71 3.85 -21.43
CA GLN A 286 8.49 4.25 -22.59
C GLN A 286 7.73 3.96 -23.89
N LEU A 287 7.18 2.76 -24.02
CA LEU A 287 6.44 2.36 -25.21
C LEU A 287 5.21 3.25 -25.46
N VAL A 288 4.46 3.57 -24.41
CA VAL A 288 3.33 4.50 -24.48
C VAL A 288 3.79 5.90 -24.88
N ALA A 289 4.87 6.41 -24.28
CA ALA A 289 5.41 7.73 -24.60
C ALA A 289 5.80 7.84 -26.09
N ASP A 290 6.42 6.80 -26.65
CA ASP A 290 6.80 6.74 -28.06
C ASP A 290 5.55 6.73 -28.96
N LEU A 291 4.51 5.96 -28.59
CA LEU A 291 3.27 5.88 -29.36
C LEU A 291 2.44 7.16 -29.28
N GLN A 292 2.46 7.89 -28.17
CA GLN A 292 1.79 9.18 -28.02
C GLN A 292 2.33 10.25 -28.96
N GLN A 293 3.60 10.17 -29.35
CA GLN A 293 4.18 11.08 -30.34
C GLN A 293 3.68 10.81 -31.77
N LEU A 294 3.23 9.59 -32.05
CA LEU A 294 2.83 9.13 -33.36
C LEU A 294 1.32 9.14 -33.58
N THR A 295 0.54 9.14 -32.50
CA THR A 295 -0.92 8.99 -32.58
C THR A 295 -1.61 10.19 -31.96
N PRO A 296 -2.49 10.90 -32.69
CA PRO A 296 -3.24 12.02 -32.13
C PRO A 296 -4.22 11.56 -31.06
N ILE A 297 -4.20 12.24 -29.91
CA ILE A 297 -5.09 11.98 -28.78
C ILE A 297 -5.90 13.25 -28.51
N GLN A 298 -7.22 13.10 -28.51
CA GLN A 298 -8.15 14.15 -28.09
C GLN A 298 -8.85 13.71 -26.82
N ARG A 299 -8.88 14.57 -25.80
CA ARG A 299 -9.56 14.31 -24.52
C ARG A 299 -10.75 15.27 -24.41
N PHE A 300 -11.85 14.77 -23.87
CA PHE A 300 -13.05 15.54 -23.63
C PHE A 300 -13.29 15.66 -22.12
N ALA A 301 -13.96 16.73 -21.70
CA ALA A 301 -14.17 16.99 -20.27
C ALA A 301 -14.97 15.86 -19.60
N LEU A 302 -14.48 15.42 -18.46
CA LEU A 302 -15.23 14.59 -17.52
C LEU A 302 -16.18 15.53 -16.75
N GLY A 303 -17.48 15.24 -16.75
CA GLY A 303 -18.48 16.05 -16.04
C GLY A 303 -19.58 16.59 -16.97
N PRO A 304 -20.63 17.21 -16.40
CA PRO A 304 -21.76 17.70 -17.17
C PRO A 304 -21.31 18.80 -18.14
N THR A 305 -21.70 18.66 -19.39
CA THR A 305 -21.57 19.70 -20.41
C THR A 305 -22.57 20.80 -20.14
N GLY A 306 -22.36 21.60 -19.09
CA GLY A 306 -23.31 22.64 -18.70
C GLY A 306 -22.67 23.72 -17.84
N GLY A 307 -21.88 24.57 -18.45
CA GLY A 307 -21.38 25.80 -17.91
C GLY A 307 -21.16 26.75 -19.07
N THR A 308 -22.23 27.44 -19.46
CA THR A 308 -22.16 28.60 -20.39
C THR A 308 -21.07 29.54 -19.92
N ALA A 309 -20.10 29.72 -20.80
CA ALA A 309 -19.20 30.89 -20.72
C ALA A 309 -20.04 32.14 -20.59
N HIS A 310 -19.84 32.92 -19.55
CA HIS A 310 -20.12 34.36 -19.47
C HIS A 310 -18.79 35.08 -19.27
#